data_e96c0e7b942a970141251805d40ec2f3
#
_entry.id   e96c0e7b942a970141251805d40ec2f3
#
_cell.length_a   1.000
_cell.length_b   1.000
_cell.length_c   1.000
_cell.angle_alpha   90.00
_cell.angle_beta   90.00
_cell.angle_gamma   90.00
#
_symmetry.space_group_name_H-M   'P 1'
#
loop_
_entity.id
_entity.type
_entity.pdbx_description
1 polymer ?
#
loop_
_entity_poly.entity_id
_entity_poly.type
_entity_poly.pdbx_seq_one_letter_code
_entity_poly.pdbx_strand_id
1 'polypeptide(L)'
;INRAIRILLILLIPAALSIHTVTSWLFAVTLRAGWDSTIFGPYFVTGAFVAGAAAVIIAMYFFRRNYRLQDYLTDMHFNNMGKVLATVSLVYLYFNINEFLVPGYKLKRADAVHLQELLAGKDALLFWAVQLGGLVLPILFMLFRRFRKPVPITIISVAVIIAAWFKRYIIVIPTQEHPFLPIQHVPHNFAVYSPTLIETLVTIAPFILVLIIITLISKFFPVIPLHETARESGVDPIKFE
;
A
#
# COMPACT_ATOMS: atom_id res chain seq x y z
N ILE A 1 20.47 3.01 -22.65
CA ILE A 1 19.81 2.96 -21.34
C ILE A 1 18.38 3.50 -21.46
N ASN A 2 18.15 4.72 -21.95
CA ASN A 2 16.80 5.33 -22.05
C ASN A 2 15.79 4.53 -22.90
N ARG A 3 16.25 3.83 -23.94
CA ARG A 3 15.37 2.97 -24.77
C ARG A 3 14.94 1.73 -23.99
N ALA A 4 15.85 1.09 -23.27
CA ALA A 4 15.56 -0.08 -22.44
C ALA A 4 14.59 0.28 -21.29
N ILE A 5 14.81 1.40 -20.60
CA ILE A 5 13.93 1.90 -19.53
C ILE A 5 12.52 2.14 -20.08
N ARG A 6 12.37 2.77 -21.25
CA ARG A 6 11.05 2.99 -21.86
C ARG A 6 10.33 1.67 -22.19
N ILE A 7 11.05 0.70 -22.77
CA ILE A 7 10.46 -0.61 -23.09
C ILE A 7 10.01 -1.31 -21.81
N LEU A 8 10.86 -1.31 -20.78
CA LEU A 8 10.51 -1.91 -19.49
C LEU A 8 9.30 -1.25 -18.84
N LEU A 9 9.17 0.09 -18.89
CA LEU A 9 8.00 0.81 -18.36
C LEU A 9 6.72 0.46 -19.11
N ILE A 10 6.78 0.37 -20.44
CA ILE A 10 5.63 -0.01 -21.29
C ILE A 10 5.14 -1.42 -20.95
N LEU A 11 6.04 -2.34 -20.59
CA LEU A 11 5.69 -3.71 -20.19
C LEU A 11 5.26 -3.79 -18.71
N LEU A 12 5.95 -3.07 -17.84
CA LEU A 12 5.74 -3.14 -16.39
C LEU A 12 4.38 -2.56 -15.96
N ILE A 13 3.97 -1.44 -16.56
CA ILE A 13 2.71 -0.78 -16.16
C ILE A 13 1.50 -1.68 -16.42
N PRO A 14 1.27 -2.21 -17.65
CA PRO A 14 0.16 -3.13 -17.88
C PRO A 14 0.26 -4.40 -17.04
N ALA A 15 1.45 -4.95 -16.83
CA ALA A 15 1.65 -6.15 -16.01
C ALA A 15 1.26 -5.88 -14.55
N ALA A 16 1.70 -4.77 -13.97
CA ALA A 16 1.35 -4.40 -12.60
C ALA A 16 -0.15 -4.18 -12.43
N LEU A 17 -0.79 -3.45 -13.36
CA LEU A 17 -2.23 -3.25 -13.37
C LEU A 17 -2.99 -4.59 -13.46
N SER A 18 -2.57 -5.47 -14.37
CA SER A 18 -3.19 -6.79 -14.56
C SER A 18 -3.08 -7.67 -13.32
N ILE A 19 -1.90 -7.75 -12.69
CA ILE A 19 -1.67 -8.56 -11.50
C ILE A 19 -2.60 -8.12 -10.36
N HIS A 20 -2.67 -6.83 -10.07
CA HIS A 20 -3.51 -6.32 -8.99
C HIS A 20 -5.01 -6.47 -9.31
N THR A 21 -5.41 -6.28 -10.56
CA THR A 21 -6.81 -6.47 -10.98
C THR A 21 -7.22 -7.94 -10.88
N VAL A 22 -6.42 -8.88 -11.41
CA VAL A 22 -6.73 -10.31 -11.36
C VAL A 22 -6.74 -10.80 -9.90
N THR A 23 -5.78 -10.37 -9.08
CA THR A 23 -5.76 -10.71 -7.65
C THR A 23 -7.02 -10.21 -6.94
N SER A 24 -7.51 -9.02 -7.28
CA SER A 24 -8.75 -8.49 -6.69
C SER A 24 -9.99 -9.29 -7.11
N TRP A 25 -10.01 -9.82 -8.32
CA TRP A 25 -11.12 -10.64 -8.80
C TRP A 25 -11.22 -11.99 -8.09
N LEU A 26 -10.13 -12.52 -7.53
CA LEU A 26 -10.19 -13.72 -6.68
C LEU A 26 -11.14 -13.52 -5.49
N PHE A 27 -11.26 -12.29 -5.01
CA PHE A 27 -12.24 -11.91 -3.99
C PHE A 27 -13.58 -11.49 -4.61
N ALA A 28 -13.58 -10.59 -5.57
CA ALA A 28 -14.77 -9.96 -6.12
C ALA A 28 -15.75 -10.93 -6.82
N VAL A 29 -15.27 -12.06 -7.36
CA VAL A 29 -16.12 -13.11 -7.95
C VAL A 29 -16.68 -14.09 -6.92
N THR A 30 -16.23 -13.99 -5.66
CA THR A 30 -16.69 -14.86 -4.58
C THR A 30 -17.94 -14.26 -3.95
N LEU A 31 -19.04 -14.99 -3.95
CA LEU A 31 -20.33 -14.57 -3.37
C LEU A 31 -20.27 -14.60 -1.83
N ARG A 32 -19.47 -13.69 -1.26
CA ARG A 32 -19.30 -13.56 0.18
C ARG A 32 -19.47 -12.10 0.59
N ALA A 33 -20.17 -11.88 1.72
CA ALA A 33 -20.33 -10.55 2.26
C ALA A 33 -18.99 -9.85 2.46
N GLY A 34 -18.86 -8.61 2.00
CA GLY A 34 -17.62 -7.84 2.03
C GLY A 34 -16.62 -8.15 0.92
N TRP A 35 -16.87 -9.13 0.03
CA TRP A 35 -16.01 -9.45 -1.11
C TRP A 35 -16.66 -9.26 -2.47
N ASP A 36 -17.97 -9.45 -2.60
CA ASP A 36 -18.76 -9.37 -3.83
C ASP A 36 -18.92 -7.93 -4.36
N SER A 37 -17.80 -7.19 -4.46
CA SER A 37 -17.76 -5.79 -4.87
C SER A 37 -17.09 -5.61 -6.22
N THR A 38 -17.79 -4.99 -7.17
CA THR A 38 -17.25 -4.67 -8.50
C THR A 38 -16.14 -3.63 -8.45
N ILE A 39 -16.05 -2.87 -7.36
CA ILE A 39 -15.04 -1.81 -7.19
C ILE A 39 -13.66 -2.36 -6.78
N PHE A 40 -13.54 -3.63 -6.43
CA PHE A 40 -12.29 -4.23 -5.96
C PHE A 40 -11.14 -4.10 -6.97
N GLY A 41 -11.40 -4.17 -8.28
CA GLY A 41 -10.37 -3.97 -9.31
C GLY A 41 -9.61 -2.65 -9.13
N PRO A 42 -10.24 -1.51 -9.35
CA PRO A 42 -9.60 -0.21 -9.20
C PRO A 42 -9.20 0.10 -7.75
N TYR A 43 -9.93 -0.42 -6.76
CA TYR A 43 -9.60 -0.27 -5.35
C TYR A 43 -8.26 -0.93 -4.98
N PHE A 44 -8.01 -2.17 -5.40
CA PHE A 44 -6.74 -2.87 -5.14
C PHE A 44 -5.58 -2.22 -5.89
N VAL A 45 -5.80 -1.82 -7.14
CA VAL A 45 -4.80 -1.12 -7.96
C VAL A 45 -4.38 0.18 -7.27
N THR A 46 -5.33 1.03 -6.91
CA THR A 46 -5.01 2.32 -6.24
C THR A 46 -4.39 2.12 -4.87
N GLY A 47 -4.82 1.12 -4.11
CA GLY A 47 -4.19 0.73 -2.84
C GLY A 47 -2.73 0.30 -3.00
N ALA A 48 -2.40 -0.42 -4.09
CA ALA A 48 -1.02 -0.77 -4.41
C ALA A 48 -0.18 0.46 -4.75
N PHE A 49 -0.72 1.43 -5.51
CA PHE A 49 -0.04 2.69 -5.80
C PHE A 49 0.20 3.53 -4.54
N VAL A 50 -0.75 3.58 -3.61
CA VAL A 50 -0.57 4.27 -2.31
C VAL A 50 0.58 3.63 -1.53
N ALA A 51 0.56 2.31 -1.37
CA ALA A 51 1.62 1.58 -0.66
C ALA A 51 2.98 1.72 -1.36
N GLY A 52 3.00 1.63 -2.70
CA GLY A 52 4.21 1.80 -3.51
C GLY A 52 4.81 3.20 -3.39
N ALA A 53 3.99 4.25 -3.50
CA ALA A 53 4.45 5.64 -3.34
C ALA A 53 5.01 5.88 -1.92
N ALA A 54 4.34 5.36 -0.90
CA ALA A 54 4.82 5.44 0.48
C ALA A 54 6.15 4.69 0.67
N ALA A 55 6.29 3.49 0.10
CA ALA A 55 7.53 2.71 0.14
C ALA A 55 8.70 3.43 -0.55
N VAL A 56 8.46 4.07 -1.70
CA VAL A 56 9.46 4.89 -2.41
C VAL A 56 9.93 6.05 -1.53
N ILE A 57 9.03 6.76 -0.84
CA ILE A 57 9.41 7.87 0.06
C ILE A 57 10.31 7.36 1.19
N ILE A 58 9.99 6.21 1.79
CA ILE A 58 10.81 5.60 2.84
C ILE A 58 12.19 5.22 2.29
N ALA A 59 12.24 4.58 1.12
CA ALA A 59 13.50 4.23 0.46
C ALA A 59 14.35 5.47 0.14
N MET A 60 13.74 6.53 -0.42
CA MET A 60 14.41 7.81 -0.67
C MET A 60 15.03 8.39 0.61
N TYR A 61 14.30 8.38 1.72
CA TYR A 61 14.80 8.88 3.01
C TYR A 61 15.98 8.03 3.52
N PHE A 62 15.84 6.71 3.45
CA PHE A 62 16.87 5.77 3.88
C PHE A 62 18.17 5.94 3.07
N PHE A 63 18.07 6.01 1.75
CA PHE A 63 19.22 6.22 0.88
C PHE A 63 19.83 7.62 1.06
N ARG A 64 19.00 8.66 1.16
CA ARG A 64 19.47 10.03 1.44
C ARG A 64 20.34 10.08 2.69
N ARG A 65 19.92 9.39 3.75
CA ARG A 65 20.61 9.41 5.04
C ARG A 65 21.86 8.55 5.05
N ASN A 66 21.80 7.31 4.56
CA ASN A 66 22.87 6.34 4.67
C ASN A 66 24.00 6.57 3.65
N TYR A 67 23.66 7.00 2.45
CA TYR A 67 24.63 7.28 1.39
C TYR A 67 24.99 8.76 1.25
N ARG A 68 24.52 9.62 2.18
CA ARG A 68 24.79 11.07 2.20
C ARG A 68 24.38 11.77 0.90
N LEU A 69 23.23 11.41 0.33
CA LEU A 69 22.73 11.91 -0.96
C LEU A 69 21.84 13.17 -0.80
N GLN A 70 22.16 14.07 0.14
CA GLN A 70 21.37 15.26 0.42
C GLN A 70 21.30 16.23 -0.76
N ASP A 71 22.39 16.31 -1.52
CA ASP A 71 22.51 17.23 -2.67
C ASP A 71 21.70 16.74 -3.88
N TYR A 72 21.49 15.42 -4.00
CA TYR A 72 20.72 14.80 -5.08
C TYR A 72 19.25 14.59 -4.71
N LEU A 73 18.97 14.07 -3.53
CA LEU A 73 17.61 13.85 -3.02
C LEU A 73 17.19 15.04 -2.16
N THR A 74 16.86 16.15 -2.81
CA THR A 74 16.50 17.41 -2.15
C THR A 74 15.10 17.39 -1.56
N ASP A 75 14.76 18.37 -0.74
CA ASP A 75 13.43 18.56 -0.16
C ASP A 75 12.34 18.72 -1.23
N MET A 76 12.70 19.17 -2.42
CA MET A 76 11.77 19.26 -3.56
C MET A 76 11.27 17.88 -4.00
N HIS A 77 12.14 16.88 -4.04
CA HIS A 77 11.76 15.52 -4.41
C HIS A 77 10.76 14.94 -3.39
N PHE A 78 11.00 15.12 -2.10
CA PHE A 78 10.06 14.69 -1.05
C PHE A 78 8.73 15.42 -1.11
N ASN A 79 8.74 16.73 -1.37
CA ASN A 79 7.51 17.51 -1.55
C ASN A 79 6.71 17.03 -2.77
N ASN A 80 7.37 16.71 -3.89
CA ASN A 80 6.69 16.22 -5.08
C ASN A 80 6.15 14.79 -4.89
N MET A 81 6.94 13.89 -4.30
CA MET A 81 6.46 12.55 -3.94
C MET A 81 5.32 12.59 -2.92
N GLY A 82 5.37 13.52 -1.97
CA GLY A 82 4.27 13.76 -1.03
C GLY A 82 2.99 14.22 -1.71
N LYS A 83 3.08 15.03 -2.78
CA LYS A 83 1.90 15.39 -3.60
C LYS A 83 1.35 14.17 -4.35
N VAL A 84 2.24 13.36 -4.96
CA VAL A 84 1.83 12.12 -5.64
C VAL A 84 1.12 11.20 -4.66
N LEU A 85 1.71 10.94 -3.49
CA LEU A 85 1.08 10.10 -2.45
C LEU A 85 -0.28 10.67 -2.03
N ALA A 86 -0.40 11.98 -1.80
CA ALA A 86 -1.66 12.60 -1.44
C ALA A 86 -2.73 12.44 -2.53
N THR A 87 -2.37 12.66 -3.80
CA THR A 87 -3.30 12.53 -4.93
C THR A 87 -3.80 11.09 -5.08
N VAL A 88 -2.90 10.11 -5.05
CA VAL A 88 -3.28 8.69 -5.17
C VAL A 88 -4.09 8.25 -3.95
N SER A 89 -3.77 8.75 -2.75
CA SER A 89 -4.54 8.49 -1.53
C SER A 89 -5.96 9.07 -1.59
N LEU A 90 -6.17 10.22 -2.23
CA LEU A 90 -7.52 10.78 -2.47
C LEU A 90 -8.34 9.88 -3.40
N VAL A 91 -7.75 9.40 -4.48
CA VAL A 91 -8.41 8.44 -5.39
C VAL A 91 -8.74 7.14 -4.65
N TYR A 92 -7.80 6.64 -3.85
CA TYR A 92 -8.02 5.46 -3.02
C TYR A 92 -9.13 5.68 -1.98
N LEU A 93 -9.18 6.85 -1.34
CA LEU A 93 -10.25 7.22 -0.40
C LEU A 93 -11.63 7.19 -1.07
N TYR A 94 -11.74 7.68 -2.31
CA TYR A 94 -12.98 7.60 -3.08
C TYR A 94 -13.45 6.14 -3.25
N PHE A 95 -12.58 5.25 -3.68
CA PHE A 95 -12.92 3.84 -3.82
C PHE A 95 -13.21 3.17 -2.47
N ASN A 96 -12.46 3.54 -1.44
CA ASN A 96 -12.66 3.03 -0.08
C ASN A 96 -14.01 3.45 0.51
N ILE A 97 -14.47 4.67 0.26
CA ILE A 97 -15.82 5.11 0.68
C ILE A 97 -16.89 4.29 -0.05
N ASN A 98 -16.75 4.11 -1.36
CA ASN A 98 -17.72 3.34 -2.14
C ASN A 98 -17.79 1.87 -1.72
N GLU A 99 -16.69 1.29 -1.27
CA GLU A 99 -16.62 -0.09 -0.76
C GLU A 99 -17.57 -0.32 0.41
N PHE A 100 -17.72 0.65 1.29
CA PHE A 100 -18.62 0.55 2.45
C PHE A 100 -19.98 1.19 2.21
N LEU A 101 -20.05 2.21 1.36
CA LEU A 101 -21.29 2.92 1.05
C LEU A 101 -22.29 2.01 0.32
N VAL A 102 -21.81 1.23 -0.66
CA VAL A 102 -22.70 0.40 -1.49
C VAL A 102 -23.35 -0.74 -0.69
N PRO A 103 -22.62 -1.55 0.11
CA PRO A 103 -23.24 -2.52 1.01
C PRO A 103 -24.11 -1.86 2.08
N GLY A 104 -23.69 -0.71 2.61
CA GLY A 104 -24.45 0.07 3.59
C GLY A 104 -25.79 0.58 3.04
N TYR A 105 -25.86 0.91 1.76
CA TYR A 105 -27.10 1.29 1.10
C TYR A 105 -28.01 0.08 0.83
N LYS A 106 -27.43 -1.03 0.35
CA LYS A 106 -28.17 -2.26 0.02
C LYS A 106 -28.72 -2.96 1.25
N LEU A 107 -28.02 -2.92 2.39
CA LEU A 107 -28.38 -3.52 3.67
C LEU A 107 -28.88 -4.98 3.56
N LYS A 108 -28.28 -5.79 2.69
CA LYS A 108 -28.52 -7.22 2.70
C LYS A 108 -28.13 -7.77 4.07
N ARG A 109 -28.85 -8.74 4.59
CA ARG A 109 -28.65 -9.25 5.96
C ARG A 109 -27.19 -9.61 6.28
N ALA A 110 -26.51 -10.29 5.37
CA ALA A 110 -25.11 -10.66 5.55
C ALA A 110 -24.18 -9.44 5.56
N ASP A 111 -24.40 -8.47 4.66
CA ASP A 111 -23.63 -7.24 4.58
C ASP A 111 -23.84 -6.37 5.82
N ALA A 112 -25.07 -6.30 6.33
CA ALA A 112 -25.41 -5.54 7.53
C ALA A 112 -24.67 -6.06 8.77
N VAL A 113 -24.60 -7.38 8.95
CA VAL A 113 -23.85 -7.99 10.06
C VAL A 113 -22.37 -7.69 9.95
N HIS A 114 -21.79 -7.87 8.77
CA HIS A 114 -20.37 -7.58 8.51
C HIS A 114 -20.05 -6.10 8.76
N LEU A 115 -20.87 -5.18 8.25
CA LEU A 115 -20.66 -3.74 8.48
C LEU A 115 -20.81 -3.36 9.94
N GLN A 116 -21.79 -3.93 10.66
CA GLN A 116 -21.97 -3.65 12.08
C GLN A 116 -20.74 -4.04 12.88
N GLU A 117 -20.13 -5.19 12.61
CA GLU A 117 -18.91 -5.61 13.30
C GLU A 117 -17.71 -4.74 12.99
N LEU A 118 -17.56 -4.30 11.73
CA LEU A 118 -16.48 -3.40 11.34
C LEU A 118 -16.66 -1.99 11.91
N LEU A 119 -17.88 -1.46 11.96
CA LEU A 119 -18.11 -0.06 12.35
C LEU A 119 -18.27 0.12 13.86
N ALA A 120 -18.88 -0.84 14.56
CA ALA A 120 -19.25 -0.74 15.97
C ALA A 120 -19.02 -2.04 16.79
N GLY A 121 -18.52 -3.11 16.15
CA GLY A 121 -18.27 -4.40 16.81
C GLY A 121 -16.83 -4.60 17.26
N LYS A 122 -16.40 -5.84 17.30
CA LYS A 122 -15.06 -6.25 17.80
C LYS A 122 -13.90 -5.65 16.98
N ASP A 123 -14.10 -5.45 15.68
CA ASP A 123 -13.07 -4.95 14.76
C ASP A 123 -13.08 -3.43 14.61
N ALA A 124 -14.02 -2.73 15.29
CA ALA A 124 -14.23 -1.30 15.14
C ALA A 124 -12.97 -0.45 15.45
N LEU A 125 -12.25 -0.80 16.52
CA LEU A 125 -11.03 -0.07 16.87
C LEU A 125 -9.97 -0.16 15.76
N LEU A 126 -9.73 -1.38 15.26
CA LEU A 126 -8.78 -1.61 14.16
C LEU A 126 -9.25 -0.92 12.89
N PHE A 127 -10.54 -1.06 12.56
CA PHE A 127 -11.14 -0.43 11.39
C PHE A 127 -10.93 1.08 11.40
N TRP A 128 -11.34 1.77 12.47
CA TRP A 128 -11.22 3.22 12.56
C TRP A 128 -9.78 3.69 12.67
N ALA A 129 -8.89 2.95 13.34
CA ALA A 129 -7.46 3.24 13.36
C ALA A 129 -6.86 3.22 11.95
N VAL A 130 -7.22 2.24 11.12
CA VAL A 130 -6.78 2.14 9.74
C VAL A 130 -7.40 3.22 8.87
N GLN A 131 -8.70 3.45 8.96
CA GLN A 131 -9.40 4.43 8.13
C GLN A 131 -8.99 5.86 8.44
N LEU A 132 -8.99 6.23 9.71
CA LEU A 132 -8.65 7.59 10.13
C LEU A 132 -7.13 7.76 10.21
N GLY A 133 -6.44 6.90 10.95
CA GLY A 133 -5.00 7.02 11.21
C GLY A 133 -4.13 6.73 9.98
N GLY A 134 -4.55 5.77 9.16
CA GLY A 134 -3.78 5.32 7.99
C GLY A 134 -4.16 5.96 6.66
N LEU A 135 -5.32 6.59 6.55
CA LEU A 135 -5.77 7.18 5.29
C LEU A 135 -6.18 8.64 5.43
N VAL A 136 -7.19 8.96 6.25
CA VAL A 136 -7.74 10.33 6.32
C VAL A 136 -6.72 11.32 6.91
N LEU A 137 -6.15 11.03 8.08
CA LEU A 137 -5.17 11.91 8.71
C LEU A 137 -3.89 12.09 7.86
N PRO A 138 -3.29 11.06 7.28
CA PRO A 138 -2.20 11.20 6.31
C PRO A 138 -2.55 12.16 5.16
N ILE A 139 -3.72 12.03 4.54
CA ILE A 139 -4.16 12.94 3.46
C ILE A 139 -4.20 14.38 3.98
N LEU A 140 -4.87 14.62 5.12
CA LEU A 140 -4.99 15.96 5.69
C LEU A 140 -3.62 16.59 6.02
N PHE A 141 -2.70 15.82 6.61
CA PHE A 141 -1.35 16.32 6.88
C PHE A 141 -0.59 16.64 5.59
N MET A 142 -0.70 15.80 4.57
CA MET A 142 -0.03 16.03 3.30
C MET A 142 -0.55 17.24 2.51
N LEU A 143 -1.71 17.83 2.85
CA LEU A 143 -2.15 19.10 2.26
C LEU A 143 -1.21 20.25 2.64
N PHE A 144 -0.61 20.22 3.83
CA PHE A 144 0.27 21.27 4.31
C PHE A 144 1.72 21.00 3.90
N ARG A 145 2.39 21.96 3.29
CA ARG A 145 3.77 21.86 2.81
C ARG A 145 4.77 21.46 3.91
N ARG A 146 4.53 21.87 5.17
CA ARG A 146 5.40 21.54 6.31
C ARG A 146 5.54 20.04 6.56
N PHE A 147 4.50 19.25 6.29
CA PHE A 147 4.49 17.80 6.47
C PHE A 147 5.05 17.04 5.28
N ARG A 148 5.27 17.71 4.14
CA ARG A 148 5.93 17.12 2.95
C ARG A 148 7.45 17.31 2.96
N LYS A 149 8.06 17.71 4.10
CA LYS A 149 9.51 17.67 4.33
C LYS A 149 9.99 16.25 4.54
N PRO A 150 11.30 15.94 4.36
CA PRO A 150 11.83 14.57 4.39
C PRO A 150 11.40 13.75 5.61
N VAL A 151 11.59 14.26 6.82
CA VAL A 151 11.28 13.52 8.05
C VAL A 151 9.78 13.34 8.26
N PRO A 152 8.93 14.39 8.26
CA PRO A 152 7.49 14.23 8.46
C PRO A 152 6.83 13.33 7.42
N ILE A 153 7.16 13.50 6.12
CA ILE A 153 6.55 12.67 5.08
C ILE A 153 6.95 11.20 5.21
N THR A 154 8.16 10.90 5.66
CA THR A 154 8.59 9.53 5.91
C THR A 154 7.80 8.90 7.06
N ILE A 155 7.57 9.62 8.15
CA ILE A 155 6.73 9.14 9.27
C ILE A 155 5.30 8.86 8.78
N ILE A 156 4.72 9.78 8.01
CA ILE A 156 3.40 9.59 7.39
C ILE A 156 3.41 8.34 6.49
N SER A 157 4.43 8.16 5.67
CA SER A 157 4.56 7.00 4.77
C SER A 157 4.66 5.67 5.52
N VAL A 158 5.37 5.63 6.65
CA VAL A 158 5.41 4.44 7.52
C VAL A 158 4.02 4.14 8.08
N ALA A 159 3.29 5.15 8.57
CA ALA A 159 1.92 4.97 9.06
C ALA A 159 0.99 4.44 7.95
N VAL A 160 1.11 4.98 6.73
CA VAL A 160 0.34 4.52 5.56
C VAL A 160 0.65 3.06 5.22
N ILE A 161 1.91 2.61 5.25
CA ILE A 161 2.27 1.21 4.97
C ILE A 161 1.71 0.27 6.04
N ILE A 162 1.84 0.63 7.31
CA ILE A 162 1.28 -0.16 8.42
C ILE A 162 -0.24 -0.27 8.26
N ALA A 163 -0.91 0.83 7.97
CA ALA A 163 -2.35 0.83 7.74
C ALA A 163 -2.74 0.03 6.50
N ALA A 164 -1.98 0.10 5.40
CA ALA A 164 -2.21 -0.70 4.20
C ALA A 164 -2.10 -2.21 4.49
N TRP A 165 -1.21 -2.61 5.39
CA TRP A 165 -1.12 -3.99 5.88
C TRP A 165 -2.38 -4.39 6.64
N PHE A 166 -2.76 -3.64 7.68
CA PHE A 166 -3.96 -3.94 8.46
C PHE A 166 -5.25 -3.82 7.65
N LYS A 167 -5.26 -3.01 6.59
CA LYS A 167 -6.39 -2.98 5.65
C LYS A 167 -6.57 -4.33 4.94
N ARG A 168 -5.49 -5.04 4.59
CA ARG A 168 -5.56 -6.40 4.04
C ARG A 168 -6.12 -7.38 5.07
N TYR A 169 -5.72 -7.24 6.31
CA TYR A 169 -6.28 -8.02 7.41
C TYR A 169 -7.80 -7.81 7.52
N ILE A 170 -8.27 -6.55 7.52
CA ILE A 170 -9.71 -6.20 7.60
C ILE A 170 -10.51 -6.78 6.42
N ILE A 171 -9.93 -6.85 5.22
CA ILE A 171 -10.63 -7.43 4.05
C ILE A 171 -10.76 -8.95 4.19
N VAL A 172 -9.76 -9.62 4.75
CA VAL A 172 -9.69 -11.09 4.74
C VAL A 172 -10.34 -11.70 5.99
N ILE A 173 -9.89 -11.31 7.17
CA ILE A 173 -10.22 -12.00 8.43
C ILE A 173 -11.68 -11.82 8.86
N PRO A 174 -12.21 -10.60 9.03
CA PRO A 174 -13.59 -10.41 9.46
C PRO A 174 -14.60 -11.08 8.53
N THR A 175 -14.32 -11.09 7.23
CA THR A 175 -15.16 -11.74 6.23
C THR A 175 -15.15 -13.25 6.37
N GLN A 176 -14.02 -13.86 6.72
CA GLN A 176 -13.90 -15.33 6.89
C GLN A 176 -14.44 -15.82 8.22
N GLU A 177 -14.44 -15.01 9.25
CA GLU A 177 -15.00 -15.36 10.56
C GLU A 177 -16.53 -15.51 10.53
N HIS A 178 -17.20 -14.96 9.49
CA HIS A 178 -18.63 -15.14 9.28
C HIS A 178 -18.88 -16.27 8.29
N PRO A 179 -19.28 -17.47 8.75
CA PRO A 179 -19.60 -18.58 7.85
C PRO A 179 -20.81 -18.24 6.98
N PHE A 180 -20.71 -18.52 5.69
CA PHE A 180 -21.83 -18.35 4.75
C PHE A 180 -22.97 -19.34 4.98
N LEU A 181 -22.63 -20.52 5.47
CA LEU A 181 -23.58 -21.57 5.85
C LEU A 181 -23.58 -21.77 7.37
N PRO A 182 -24.73 -22.13 7.98
CA PRO A 182 -24.76 -22.47 9.40
C PRO A 182 -23.76 -23.57 9.73
N ILE A 183 -22.79 -23.28 10.57
CA ILE A 183 -21.83 -24.26 11.05
C ILE A 183 -22.46 -24.96 12.25
N GLN A 184 -22.69 -26.26 12.11
CA GLN A 184 -23.17 -27.12 13.22
C GLN A 184 -21.99 -27.92 13.78
N HIS A 185 -21.96 -28.05 15.11
CA HIS A 185 -20.99 -28.89 15.83
C HIS A 185 -19.52 -28.54 15.67
N VAL A 186 -19.20 -27.30 15.30
CA VAL A 186 -17.80 -26.81 15.26
C VAL A 186 -17.45 -26.15 16.59
N PRO A 187 -16.31 -26.51 17.21
CA PRO A 187 -15.86 -25.84 18.43
C PRO A 187 -15.71 -24.33 18.22
N HIS A 188 -16.11 -23.54 19.23
CA HIS A 188 -16.10 -22.07 19.15
C HIS A 188 -14.71 -21.48 18.78
N ASN A 189 -13.63 -22.19 19.13
CA ASN A 189 -12.26 -21.80 18.84
C ASN A 189 -11.94 -21.76 17.33
N PHE A 190 -12.70 -22.45 16.49
CA PHE A 190 -12.54 -22.39 15.02
C PHE A 190 -13.23 -21.19 14.37
N ALA A 191 -14.07 -20.48 15.12
CA ALA A 191 -14.75 -19.28 14.65
C ALA A 191 -13.98 -17.99 14.96
N VAL A 192 -12.86 -18.06 15.70
CA VAL A 192 -12.05 -16.91 16.09
C VAL A 192 -10.63 -17.12 15.57
N TYR A 193 -10.17 -16.22 14.72
CA TYR A 193 -8.80 -16.24 14.21
C TYR A 193 -7.83 -15.55 15.17
N SER A 194 -6.75 -16.24 15.49
CA SER A 194 -5.57 -15.65 16.13
C SER A 194 -4.31 -16.10 15.38
N PRO A 195 -3.44 -15.18 14.95
CA PRO A 195 -2.25 -15.54 14.17
C PRO A 195 -1.30 -16.39 15.01
N THR A 196 -0.89 -17.53 14.46
CA THR A 196 0.13 -18.40 15.06
C THR A 196 1.53 -17.83 14.87
N LEU A 197 2.50 -18.31 15.64
CA LEU A 197 3.91 -17.93 15.46
C LEU A 197 4.40 -18.24 14.04
N ILE A 198 4.02 -19.39 13.49
CA ILE A 198 4.43 -19.80 12.13
C ILE A 198 3.87 -18.86 11.09
N GLU A 199 2.59 -18.51 11.15
CA GLU A 199 1.95 -17.55 10.24
C GLU A 199 2.61 -16.17 10.31
N THR A 200 2.95 -15.73 11.52
CA THR A 200 3.66 -14.46 11.72
C THR A 200 5.06 -14.49 11.08
N LEU A 201 5.82 -15.58 11.27
CA LEU A 201 7.14 -15.72 10.67
C LEU A 201 7.08 -15.80 9.13
N VAL A 202 6.14 -16.57 8.58
CA VAL A 202 5.92 -16.67 7.12
C VAL A 202 5.51 -15.31 6.55
N THR A 203 4.74 -14.53 7.29
CA THR A 203 4.34 -13.18 6.91
C THR A 203 5.52 -12.20 6.88
N ILE A 204 6.43 -12.26 7.86
CA ILE A 204 7.58 -11.35 7.96
C ILE A 204 8.70 -11.73 6.97
N ALA A 205 8.87 -13.01 6.65
CA ALA A 205 9.96 -13.51 5.81
C ALA A 205 10.07 -12.80 4.43
N PRO A 206 9.00 -12.56 3.65
CA PRO A 206 9.08 -11.84 2.38
C PRO A 206 9.57 -10.39 2.53
N PHE A 207 9.19 -9.70 3.61
CA PHE A 207 9.66 -8.33 3.86
C PHE A 207 11.16 -8.30 4.12
N ILE A 208 11.66 -9.23 4.93
CA ILE A 208 13.10 -9.37 5.18
C ILE A 208 13.83 -9.70 3.88
N LEU A 209 13.30 -10.63 3.08
CA LEU A 209 13.89 -11.01 1.80
C LEU A 209 14.01 -9.81 0.85
N VAL A 210 12.96 -8.99 0.70
CA VAL A 210 12.99 -7.78 -0.11
C VAL A 210 14.03 -6.79 0.39
N LEU A 211 14.13 -6.58 1.71
CA LEU A 211 15.15 -5.70 2.30
C LEU A 211 16.57 -6.20 2.03
N ILE A 212 16.80 -7.50 2.12
CA ILE A 212 18.08 -8.12 1.78
C ILE A 212 18.43 -7.88 0.30
N ILE A 213 17.47 -8.14 -0.61
CA ILE A 213 17.67 -7.94 -2.05
C ILE A 213 18.00 -6.48 -2.36
N ILE A 214 17.24 -5.53 -1.82
CA ILE A 214 17.48 -4.09 -2.02
C ILE A 214 18.88 -3.71 -1.49
N THR A 215 19.26 -4.20 -0.31
CA THR A 215 20.56 -3.93 0.30
C THR A 215 21.70 -4.50 -0.55
N LEU A 216 21.56 -5.73 -1.06
CA LEU A 216 22.56 -6.35 -1.93
C LEU A 216 22.70 -5.57 -3.25
N ILE A 217 21.58 -5.27 -3.91
CA ILE A 217 21.59 -4.53 -5.18
C ILE A 217 22.23 -3.14 -4.99
N SER A 218 21.84 -2.41 -3.92
CA SER A 218 22.39 -1.08 -3.65
C SER A 218 23.87 -1.07 -3.30
N LYS A 219 24.45 -2.22 -2.93
CA LYS A 219 25.88 -2.38 -2.68
C LYS A 219 26.70 -2.58 -3.96
N PHE A 220 26.09 -3.23 -4.97
CA PHE A 220 26.78 -3.53 -6.24
C PHE A 220 26.47 -2.48 -7.33
N PHE A 221 25.32 -1.82 -7.26
CA PHE A 221 24.90 -0.84 -8.25
C PHE A 221 24.68 0.53 -7.61
N PRO A 222 25.09 1.63 -8.28
CA PRO A 222 24.84 2.97 -7.78
C PRO A 222 23.33 3.24 -7.73
N VAL A 223 22.86 3.76 -6.60
CA VAL A 223 21.43 4.09 -6.38
C VAL A 223 20.97 5.24 -7.27
N ILE A 224 21.89 6.18 -7.58
CA ILE A 224 21.63 7.30 -8.48
C ILE A 224 22.32 7.00 -9.81
N PRO A 225 21.61 7.12 -10.95
CA PRO A 225 22.20 6.91 -12.27
C PRO A 225 23.30 7.95 -12.56
N LEU A 226 24.54 7.52 -12.66
CA LEU A 226 25.69 8.40 -12.95
C LEU A 226 25.51 9.20 -14.23
N HIS A 227 24.85 8.61 -15.24
CA HIS A 227 24.59 9.26 -16.53
C HIS A 227 23.66 10.46 -16.44
N GLU A 228 22.65 10.43 -15.55
CA GLU A 228 21.72 11.55 -15.37
C GLU A 228 22.37 12.68 -14.59
N THR A 229 23.13 12.35 -13.54
CA THR A 229 23.87 13.34 -12.74
C THR A 229 24.99 14.01 -13.54
N ALA A 230 25.70 13.27 -14.40
CA ALA A 230 26.71 13.85 -15.30
C ALA A 230 26.07 14.83 -16.29
N ARG A 231 24.89 14.52 -16.82
CA ARG A 231 24.18 15.37 -17.76
C ARG A 231 23.65 16.65 -17.09
N GLU A 232 23.17 16.57 -15.86
CA GLU A 232 22.69 17.73 -15.09
C GLU A 232 23.85 18.65 -14.67
N SER A 233 25.03 18.09 -14.40
CA SER A 233 26.25 18.85 -14.07
C SER A 233 26.99 19.40 -15.29
N GLY A 234 26.49 19.19 -16.51
CA GLY A 234 27.09 19.67 -17.75
C GLY A 234 28.38 18.92 -18.15
N VAL A 235 28.67 17.78 -17.52
CA VAL A 235 29.82 16.90 -17.82
C VAL A 235 29.39 15.89 -18.89
N ASP A 236 30.17 15.77 -19.96
CA ASP A 236 29.89 14.85 -21.04
C ASP A 236 30.01 13.38 -20.53
N PRO A 237 28.92 12.60 -20.53
CA PRO A 237 28.94 11.23 -19.98
C PRO A 237 29.83 10.25 -20.75
N ILE A 238 30.27 10.58 -21.97
CA ILE A 238 31.12 9.73 -22.82
C ILE A 238 32.56 9.66 -22.30
N LYS A 239 32.97 10.51 -21.36
CA LYS A 239 34.34 10.49 -20.80
C LYS A 239 34.56 9.46 -19.69
N PHE A 240 33.59 8.62 -19.39
CA PHE A 240 33.65 7.61 -18.33
C PHE A 240 33.53 6.16 -18.87
N GLU A 241 33.73 5.94 -20.17
CA GLU A 241 33.92 4.61 -20.76
C GLU A 241 35.40 4.22 -20.84
#